data_feed872a47859dffc2626a760358d8e0
#
_entry.id   feed872a47859dffc2626a760358d8e0
#
_cell.length_a   1.000
_cell.length_b   1.000
_cell.length_c   1.000
_cell.angle_alpha   90.00
_cell.angle_beta   90.00
_cell.angle_gamma   90.00
#
_symmetry.space_group_name_H-M   'P 1'
#
loop_
_entity.id
_entity.type
_entity.pdbx_description
1 polymer ?
#
loop_
_entity_poly.entity_id
_entity_poly.type
_entity_poly.pdbx_seq_one_letter_code
_entity_poly.pdbx_strand_id
1 'polypeptide(L)'
;MAMCGVTALVSPSIAFATTGVTPVAVEGPQAPCGTVLLSGSAWLFGHGVDIHSNGVDQYSGNSCGGLGTGSPRVLYGYGYQCVELAARLYHALGWGLVYANGPASAGQYRYGAKYIPEGSPKLQFHSVASDYVPVPGDLLIEGGTQWGHVAVVDYVTSNVIATVEQNASNTAWHYYSVSHHHITGGYNPVRGFMHAPKNHFTNVSVPNDNYETVFVANTQSLYSLNSAGASPLHGYVAASTTPAAIARPAGGYRVAYVGTNGDVIVGDFTGALDTRTALLGGTNVSLATTSTGLEVAFVGANGDVNLGTADTPVSSGPVHWVTTDFNVAALPLTSPALVVTPAGPEVAYVGTNGDLWISSSPGVTSDTGVVVAAGTSPAGALRGNGDVEFVVTGTNGHVWTDVRGVISDTGVADDITMTPTITSTHNGGAEVAYVTPDHHAAAFGALGSHVWTNVTTTTSVGIASGVHNTFEVAVNTDKSQLWLATATTVRSTTLGLRAGTPPSILAI
;
A
#
# COMPACT_ATOMS: atom_id res chain seq x y z
N MET A 1 17.47 -69.43 -24.12
CA MET A 1 17.72 -68.66 -22.94
C MET A 1 18.33 -67.31 -23.36
N ALA A 2 17.53 -66.27 -23.49
CA ALA A 2 18.00 -64.93 -23.83
C ALA A 2 17.60 -64.04 -22.66
N MET A 3 18.59 -63.55 -21.95
CA MET A 3 18.39 -62.55 -20.85
C MET A 3 18.15 -61.15 -21.44
N CYS A 4 17.02 -60.60 -21.13
CA CYS A 4 16.66 -59.26 -21.49
C CYS A 4 17.22 -58.28 -20.40
N GLY A 5 18.22 -57.48 -20.78
CA GLY A 5 18.81 -56.49 -19.89
C GLY A 5 17.91 -55.23 -19.85
N VAL A 6 17.45 -54.89 -18.67
CA VAL A 6 16.73 -53.63 -18.39
C VAL A 6 17.77 -52.54 -18.11
N THR A 7 17.91 -51.61 -19.05
CA THR A 7 18.70 -50.40 -18.86
C THR A 7 17.83 -49.36 -18.11
N ALA A 8 18.20 -49.07 -16.88
CA ALA A 8 17.61 -47.97 -16.12
C ALA A 8 18.07 -46.65 -16.70
N LEU A 9 17.13 -45.84 -17.18
CA LEU A 9 17.34 -44.45 -17.55
C LEU A 9 17.50 -43.62 -16.26
N VAL A 10 18.70 -43.16 -16.00
CA VAL A 10 19.01 -42.17 -14.97
C VAL A 10 18.64 -40.80 -15.53
N SER A 11 17.57 -40.20 -15.02
CA SER A 11 17.23 -38.81 -15.30
C SER A 11 18.26 -37.90 -14.63
N PRO A 12 18.83 -36.91 -15.34
CA PRO A 12 19.71 -35.94 -14.71
C PRO A 12 18.88 -35.01 -13.82
N SER A 13 19.15 -35.02 -12.52
CA SER A 13 18.66 -34.03 -11.57
C SER A 13 19.33 -32.69 -11.91
N ILE A 14 18.58 -31.77 -12.47
CA ILE A 14 19.01 -30.37 -12.61
C ILE A 14 18.94 -29.76 -11.21
N ALA A 15 20.07 -29.62 -10.55
CA ALA A 15 20.20 -28.83 -9.36
C ALA A 15 20.08 -27.35 -9.78
N PHE A 16 18.95 -26.72 -9.48
CA PHE A 16 18.86 -25.28 -9.51
C PHE A 16 19.74 -24.73 -8.35
N ALA A 17 20.87 -24.16 -8.73
CA ALA A 17 21.63 -23.32 -7.81
C ALA A 17 20.72 -22.14 -7.44
N THR A 18 20.22 -22.11 -6.21
CA THR A 18 19.64 -20.90 -5.62
C THR A 18 20.79 -19.93 -5.39
N THR A 19 21.15 -19.19 -6.42
CA THR A 19 21.90 -17.96 -6.22
C THR A 19 20.94 -17.02 -5.54
N GLY A 20 21.13 -16.81 -4.23
CA GLY A 20 20.49 -15.75 -3.49
C GLY A 20 20.86 -14.42 -4.15
N VAL A 21 20.03 -13.96 -5.05
CA VAL A 21 20.05 -12.57 -5.50
C VAL A 21 19.39 -11.80 -4.37
N THR A 22 20.21 -11.26 -3.47
CA THR A 22 19.80 -10.10 -2.69
C THR A 22 19.32 -9.07 -3.71
N PRO A 23 18.09 -8.55 -3.61
CA PRO A 23 17.67 -7.47 -4.47
C PRO A 23 18.61 -6.29 -4.18
N VAL A 24 19.50 -6.00 -5.10
CA VAL A 24 20.18 -4.73 -5.14
C VAL A 24 19.07 -3.76 -5.51
N ALA A 25 18.62 -2.99 -4.54
CA ALA A 25 17.76 -1.86 -4.82
C ALA A 25 18.48 -1.02 -5.86
N VAL A 26 17.92 -0.91 -7.05
CA VAL A 26 18.38 0.05 -8.06
C VAL A 26 18.04 1.39 -7.43
N GLU A 27 19.03 2.04 -6.83
CA GLU A 27 18.87 3.38 -6.29
C GLU A 27 18.55 4.32 -7.47
N GLY A 28 17.28 4.70 -7.57
CA GLY A 28 16.86 5.79 -8.44
C GLY A 28 17.54 7.10 -8.02
N PRO A 29 17.47 8.16 -8.84
CA PRO A 29 18.04 9.45 -8.51
C PRO A 29 17.49 9.91 -7.15
N GLN A 30 18.39 10.27 -6.25
CA GLN A 30 18.05 10.67 -4.88
C GLN A 30 17.15 11.91 -4.87
N ALA A 31 16.13 11.91 -4.04
CA ALA A 31 15.24 13.04 -3.89
C ALA A 31 15.99 14.28 -3.38
N PRO A 32 15.67 15.50 -3.85
CA PRO A 32 16.25 16.72 -3.34
C PRO A 32 16.11 16.85 -1.82
N CYS A 33 17.08 17.52 -1.19
CA CYS A 33 17.02 17.80 0.23
C CYS A 33 15.69 18.44 0.66
N GLY A 34 15.09 17.93 1.73
CA GLY A 34 13.84 18.42 2.28
C GLY A 34 12.59 17.84 1.63
N THR A 35 12.73 17.07 0.56
CA THR A 35 11.58 16.33 -0.01
C THR A 35 11.03 15.37 1.02
N VAL A 36 9.70 15.35 1.20
CA VAL A 36 9.03 14.36 2.05
C VAL A 36 9.11 13.00 1.37
N LEU A 37 9.76 12.04 2.02
CA LEU A 37 9.89 10.65 1.55
C LEU A 37 8.74 9.79 2.07
N LEU A 38 8.25 10.10 3.27
CA LEU A 38 7.16 9.39 3.91
C LEU A 38 6.37 10.36 4.79
N SER A 39 5.04 10.38 4.63
CA SER A 39 4.18 11.21 5.49
C SER A 39 4.11 10.65 6.91
N GLY A 40 4.08 11.52 7.91
CA GLY A 40 3.92 11.11 9.30
C GLY A 40 2.65 10.33 9.59
N SER A 41 1.60 10.56 8.83
CA SER A 41 0.35 9.78 8.96
C SER A 41 0.45 8.34 8.46
N ALA A 42 1.51 7.98 7.72
CA ALA A 42 1.69 6.66 7.13
C ALA A 42 2.42 5.65 8.02
N TRP A 43 2.86 6.04 9.21
CA TRP A 43 3.61 5.17 10.12
C TRP A 43 3.31 5.47 11.59
N LEU A 44 3.77 4.59 12.47
CA LEU A 44 3.54 4.66 13.93
C LEU A 44 2.05 4.85 14.25
N PHE A 45 1.17 4.05 13.60
CA PHE A 45 -0.29 4.12 13.75
C PHE A 45 -0.88 5.52 13.48
N GLY A 46 -0.29 6.28 12.55
CA GLY A 46 -0.68 7.66 12.23
C GLY A 46 -0.15 8.73 13.20
N HIS A 47 0.71 8.35 14.13
CA HIS A 47 1.36 9.26 15.09
C HIS A 47 2.79 9.65 14.70
N GLY A 48 3.26 9.24 13.53
CA GLY A 48 4.57 9.58 13.01
C GLY A 48 4.74 11.08 12.69
N VAL A 49 5.90 11.42 12.18
CA VAL A 49 6.22 12.74 11.63
C VAL A 49 6.81 12.56 10.22
N ASP A 50 6.70 13.56 9.36
CA ASP A 50 7.21 13.46 8.00
C ASP A 50 8.71 13.11 7.97
N ILE A 51 9.06 12.18 7.10
CA ILE A 51 10.45 11.79 6.85
C ILE A 51 10.94 12.56 5.64
N HIS A 52 12.08 13.17 5.76
CA HIS A 52 12.64 14.01 4.70
C HIS A 52 13.93 13.45 4.12
N SER A 53 14.11 13.65 2.82
CA SER A 53 15.40 13.41 2.17
C SER A 53 16.45 14.37 2.70
N ASN A 54 17.62 13.87 3.00
CA ASN A 54 18.77 14.69 3.33
C ASN A 54 19.65 15.07 2.11
N GLY A 55 19.20 14.74 0.91
CA GLY A 55 19.88 15.07 -0.35
C GLY A 55 20.78 13.96 -0.89
N VAL A 56 21.62 14.30 -1.84
CA VAL A 56 22.31 13.39 -2.76
C VAL A 56 23.40 12.52 -2.12
N ASP A 57 23.84 12.80 -0.91
CA ASP A 57 24.92 12.05 -0.26
C ASP A 57 24.57 11.65 1.16
N GLN A 58 23.89 10.52 1.24
CA GLN A 58 23.35 9.98 2.49
C GLN A 58 24.44 9.54 3.48
N TYR A 59 25.62 9.18 3.01
CA TYR A 59 26.69 8.62 3.84
C TYR A 59 27.76 9.61 4.28
N SER A 60 27.91 10.74 3.60
CA SER A 60 29.00 11.69 3.89
C SER A 60 28.71 12.64 5.05
N GLY A 61 27.54 12.57 5.66
CA GLY A 61 27.11 13.50 6.71
C GLY A 61 26.83 14.91 6.18
N ASN A 62 26.76 15.07 4.90
CA ASN A 62 26.56 16.34 4.20
C ASN A 62 25.09 16.58 3.90
N SER A 63 24.23 16.50 4.93
CA SER A 63 22.83 16.86 4.74
C SER A 63 22.71 18.27 4.15
N CYS A 64 22.03 18.36 3.02
CA CYS A 64 21.57 19.62 2.46
C CYS A 64 22.65 20.73 2.34
N GLY A 65 23.90 20.39 2.12
CA GLY A 65 24.96 21.39 1.93
C GLY A 65 26.17 21.28 2.84
N GLY A 66 26.31 20.20 3.58
CA GLY A 66 27.53 19.86 4.30
C GLY A 66 27.50 20.11 5.80
N LEU A 67 28.29 19.31 6.53
CA LEU A 67 28.64 19.56 7.91
C LEU A 67 29.53 20.82 7.97
N GLY A 68 29.01 21.90 8.52
CA GLY A 68 29.83 22.98 8.98
C GLY A 68 29.47 24.39 8.60
N THR A 69 28.94 24.68 7.43
CA THR A 69 28.69 26.06 7.03
C THR A 69 27.43 26.34 6.22
N GLY A 70 26.56 25.35 5.98
CA GLY A 70 25.41 25.52 5.15
C GLY A 70 24.20 24.61 5.45
N SER A 71 24.32 23.63 6.34
CA SER A 71 23.16 22.82 6.70
C SER A 71 22.13 23.66 7.44
N PRO A 72 20.85 23.68 7.02
CA PRO A 72 19.83 24.38 7.79
C PRO A 72 19.78 23.75 9.19
N ARG A 73 20.06 24.52 10.22
CA ARG A 73 19.70 24.12 11.57
C ARG A 73 18.18 24.20 11.66
N VAL A 74 17.56 23.04 11.72
CA VAL A 74 16.17 22.94 12.10
C VAL A 74 16.07 22.91 13.62
N LEU A 75 14.88 23.11 14.17
CA LEU A 75 14.65 23.21 15.60
C LEU A 75 15.24 22.07 16.43
N TYR A 76 15.43 20.89 15.83
CA TYR A 76 15.86 19.66 16.52
C TYR A 76 17.26 19.19 16.15
N GLY A 77 18.06 20.02 15.52
CA GLY A 77 19.45 19.67 15.20
C GLY A 77 19.86 20.01 13.77
N TYR A 78 20.72 19.20 13.20
CA TYR A 78 21.07 19.31 11.78
C TYR A 78 19.93 18.71 10.94
N GLY A 79 19.40 19.48 10.03
CA GLY A 79 18.27 19.11 9.20
C GLY A 79 18.44 17.77 8.53
N TYR A 80 17.44 16.96 8.73
CA TYR A 80 17.21 15.66 8.09
C TYR A 80 18.27 14.59 8.41
N GLN A 81 18.93 14.68 9.56
CA GLN A 81 19.75 13.60 10.12
C GLN A 81 18.88 12.59 10.88
N CYS A 82 19.36 11.37 11.07
CA CYS A 82 18.67 10.32 11.82
C CYS A 82 18.33 10.75 13.26
N VAL A 83 19.22 11.47 13.92
CA VAL A 83 18.99 12.00 15.28
C VAL A 83 17.95 13.12 15.32
N GLU A 84 17.82 13.89 14.26
CA GLU A 84 16.79 14.93 14.12
C GLU A 84 15.40 14.30 14.05
N LEU A 85 15.23 13.23 13.28
CA LEU A 85 13.99 12.49 13.21
C LEU A 85 13.53 12.02 14.59
N ALA A 86 14.42 11.36 15.35
CA ALA A 86 14.12 10.87 16.68
C ALA A 86 13.72 12.00 17.64
N ALA A 87 14.43 13.14 17.59
CA ALA A 87 14.11 14.30 18.43
C ALA A 87 12.79 14.96 18.05
N ARG A 88 12.51 15.11 16.76
CA ARG A 88 11.28 15.70 16.25
C ARG A 88 10.05 14.84 16.57
N LEU A 89 10.15 13.52 16.39
CA LEU A 89 9.10 12.58 16.76
C LEU A 89 8.80 12.64 18.25
N TYR A 90 9.83 12.54 19.12
CA TYR A 90 9.64 12.50 20.55
C TYR A 90 9.05 13.81 21.09
N HIS A 91 9.42 14.94 20.47
CA HIS A 91 8.78 16.21 20.78
C HIS A 91 7.30 16.24 20.37
N ALA A 92 6.99 15.80 19.15
CA ALA A 92 5.62 15.74 18.62
C ALA A 92 4.71 14.87 19.51
N LEU A 93 5.25 13.75 20.01
CA LEU A 93 4.53 12.83 20.91
C LEU A 93 4.48 13.32 22.37
N GLY A 94 5.09 14.46 22.69
CA GLY A 94 5.17 14.97 24.06
C GLY A 94 6.00 14.10 25.01
N TRP A 95 6.89 13.24 24.45
CA TRP A 95 7.80 12.39 25.22
C TRP A 95 9.07 13.13 25.69
N GLY A 96 9.24 14.34 25.26
CA GLY A 96 10.38 15.21 25.56
C GLY A 96 11.35 15.32 24.39
N LEU A 97 12.39 16.14 24.57
CA LEU A 97 13.42 16.33 23.56
C LEU A 97 14.54 15.31 23.77
N VAL A 98 14.85 14.56 22.71
CA VAL A 98 16.01 13.68 22.67
C VAL A 98 17.13 14.46 22.03
N TYR A 99 17.93 15.17 22.85
CA TYR A 99 19.16 15.78 22.36
C TYR A 99 20.36 14.99 22.81
N ALA A 100 21.31 14.91 21.93
CA ALA A 100 22.68 14.78 22.37
C ALA A 100 23.26 16.18 22.55
N ASN A 101 23.76 16.52 23.71
CA ASN A 101 24.51 17.75 23.94
C ASN A 101 25.84 17.71 23.17
N GLY A 102 25.92 18.47 22.08
CA GLY A 102 27.10 18.54 21.20
C GLY A 102 26.90 17.87 19.85
N PRO A 103 27.92 17.61 19.07
CA PRO A 103 27.82 16.86 17.83
C PRO A 103 27.62 15.38 18.15
N ALA A 104 26.46 15.06 18.69
CA ALA A 104 26.18 13.71 19.10
C ALA A 104 25.89 12.85 17.88
N SER A 105 26.62 11.80 17.79
CA SER A 105 26.37 10.71 16.91
C SER A 105 25.29 9.80 17.48
N ALA A 106 24.52 9.18 16.60
CA ALA A 106 23.51 8.20 16.98
C ALA A 106 24.08 7.09 17.89
N GLY A 107 25.32 6.67 17.67
CA GLY A 107 26.01 5.69 18.49
C GLY A 107 26.20 6.09 19.97
N GLN A 108 26.02 7.36 20.31
CA GLN A 108 26.14 7.85 21.70
C GLN A 108 24.83 7.69 22.47
N TYR A 109 23.68 7.50 21.83
CA TYR A 109 22.41 7.26 22.53
C TYR A 109 22.47 6.07 23.50
N ARG A 110 23.29 5.06 23.20
CA ARG A 110 23.53 3.90 24.09
C ARG A 110 24.04 4.25 25.48
N TYR A 111 24.63 5.44 25.67
CA TYR A 111 25.16 5.89 26.95
C TYR A 111 24.10 6.60 27.80
N GLY A 112 22.84 6.63 27.36
CA GLY A 112 21.69 7.03 28.15
C GLY A 112 21.71 8.49 28.60
N ALA A 113 21.38 8.73 29.87
CA ALA A 113 21.11 10.04 30.43
C ALA A 113 22.19 11.12 30.27
N LYS A 114 23.43 10.77 29.94
CA LYS A 114 24.51 11.75 29.74
C LYS A 114 24.27 12.71 28.58
N TYR A 115 23.45 12.29 27.59
CA TYR A 115 23.20 13.06 26.38
C TYR A 115 21.77 13.56 26.27
N ILE A 116 20.95 13.33 27.30
CA ILE A 116 19.56 13.79 27.36
C ILE A 116 19.53 15.10 28.17
N PRO A 117 18.93 16.18 27.66
CA PRO A 117 18.83 17.44 28.38
C PRO A 117 18.16 17.25 29.75
N GLU A 118 18.57 18.09 30.71
CA GLU A 118 17.94 18.17 32.02
C GLU A 118 16.43 18.46 31.83
N GLY A 119 15.59 17.66 32.50
CA GLY A 119 14.13 17.71 32.32
C GLY A 119 13.54 16.83 31.24
N SER A 120 14.35 16.20 30.39
CA SER A 120 13.86 15.20 29.45
C SER A 120 13.62 13.86 30.14
N PRO A 121 12.66 13.01 29.69
CA PRO A 121 12.48 11.70 30.25
C PRO A 121 13.77 10.87 30.09
N LYS A 122 14.18 10.18 31.15
CA LYS A 122 15.33 9.27 31.09
C LYS A 122 14.96 8.08 30.21
N LEU A 123 15.49 8.01 28.99
CA LEU A 123 15.34 6.85 28.14
C LEU A 123 16.01 5.63 28.78
N GLN A 124 15.33 4.50 28.67
CA GLN A 124 15.84 3.21 29.14
C GLN A 124 16.57 2.51 27.99
N PHE A 125 17.84 2.18 28.17
CA PHE A 125 18.60 1.41 27.17
C PHE A 125 18.47 -0.09 27.44
N HIS A 126 18.04 -0.83 26.44
CA HIS A 126 17.96 -2.28 26.42
C HIS A 126 18.96 -2.83 25.38
N SER A 127 19.94 -3.60 25.85
CA SER A 127 20.91 -4.24 24.97
C SER A 127 20.22 -5.26 24.05
N VAL A 128 20.74 -5.44 22.84
CA VAL A 128 20.31 -6.51 21.93
C VAL A 128 20.43 -7.92 22.56
N ALA A 129 21.30 -8.10 23.53
CA ALA A 129 21.47 -9.36 24.26
C ALA A 129 20.45 -9.56 25.39
N SER A 130 19.58 -8.58 25.68
CA SER A 130 18.53 -8.70 26.69
C SER A 130 17.28 -9.37 26.09
N ASP A 131 16.38 -9.84 26.97
CA ASP A 131 15.07 -10.37 26.56
C ASP A 131 14.05 -9.27 26.21
N TYR A 132 14.51 -8.03 26.07
CA TYR A 132 13.65 -6.92 25.71
C TYR A 132 13.17 -7.05 24.27
N VAL A 133 11.86 -7.03 24.08
CA VAL A 133 11.22 -6.93 22.79
C VAL A 133 10.86 -5.45 22.55
N PRO A 134 11.44 -4.79 21.56
CA PRO A 134 11.14 -3.38 21.32
C PRO A 134 9.68 -3.19 20.94
N VAL A 135 9.16 -2.00 21.21
CA VAL A 135 7.78 -1.62 20.86
C VAL A 135 7.80 -0.46 19.87
N PRO A 136 6.72 -0.24 19.12
CA PRO A 136 6.60 0.91 18.23
C PRO A 136 6.96 2.22 18.96
N GLY A 137 7.72 3.09 18.29
CA GLY A 137 8.23 4.34 18.87
C GLY A 137 9.56 4.21 19.62
N ASP A 138 10.06 3.02 19.89
CA ASP A 138 11.41 2.84 20.42
C ASP A 138 12.46 3.26 19.39
N LEU A 139 13.63 3.63 19.87
CA LEU A 139 14.78 3.92 18.99
C LEU A 139 15.67 2.69 18.90
N LEU A 140 15.85 2.16 17.69
CA LEU A 140 16.88 1.15 17.40
C LEU A 140 18.22 1.87 17.22
N ILE A 141 19.25 1.38 17.91
CA ILE A 141 20.59 1.99 17.92
C ILE A 141 21.58 1.07 17.24
N GLU A 142 22.16 1.53 16.15
CA GLU A 142 23.30 0.89 15.51
C GLU A 142 24.63 1.52 15.98
N GLY A 143 25.65 0.70 16.06
CA GLY A 143 27.00 1.11 16.44
C GLY A 143 28.04 0.46 15.52
N GLY A 144 29.32 0.73 15.78
CA GLY A 144 30.43 0.15 15.00
C GLY A 144 31.16 1.15 14.15
N THR A 145 30.57 2.30 13.83
CA THR A 145 31.24 3.47 13.25
C THR A 145 31.37 4.59 14.27
N GLN A 146 32.13 5.62 13.92
CA GLN A 146 32.24 6.81 14.74
C GLN A 146 30.92 7.49 15.03
N TRP A 147 29.98 7.44 14.07
CA TRP A 147 28.72 8.17 14.12
C TRP A 147 27.55 7.28 14.54
N GLY A 148 27.54 5.99 14.18
CA GLY A 148 26.41 5.08 14.36
C GLY A 148 25.20 5.51 13.56
N HIS A 149 24.05 4.86 13.84
CA HIS A 149 22.77 5.21 13.25
C HIS A 149 21.65 5.03 14.30
N VAL A 150 20.57 5.79 14.17
CA VAL A 150 19.34 5.65 14.96
C VAL A 150 18.16 5.58 14.02
N ALA A 151 17.33 4.58 14.25
CA ALA A 151 16.06 4.38 13.55
C ALA A 151 14.92 4.37 14.56
N VAL A 152 13.69 4.63 14.11
CA VAL A 152 12.49 4.53 14.94
C VAL A 152 11.79 3.21 14.63
N VAL A 153 11.54 2.39 15.63
CA VAL A 153 10.74 1.17 15.48
C VAL A 153 9.31 1.54 15.14
N ASP A 154 8.81 1.02 14.03
CA ASP A 154 7.41 1.19 13.62
C ASP A 154 6.57 0.01 14.08
N TYR A 155 7.01 -1.21 13.79
CA TYR A 155 6.39 -2.43 14.31
C TYR A 155 7.39 -3.58 14.46
N VAL A 156 6.97 -4.60 15.21
CA VAL A 156 7.77 -5.81 15.47
C VAL A 156 6.92 -7.06 15.27
N THR A 157 7.47 -8.02 14.55
CA THR A 157 6.91 -9.38 14.42
C THR A 157 7.84 -10.39 15.10
N SER A 158 7.50 -11.67 15.03
CA SER A 158 8.36 -12.74 15.57
C SER A 158 9.75 -12.80 14.94
N ASN A 159 9.92 -12.29 13.71
CA ASN A 159 11.14 -12.44 12.91
C ASN A 159 11.60 -11.16 12.20
N VAL A 160 10.87 -10.04 12.34
CA VAL A 160 11.19 -8.77 11.71
C VAL A 160 11.01 -7.62 12.69
N ILE A 161 11.91 -6.65 12.66
CA ILE A 161 11.73 -5.30 13.19
C ILE A 161 11.72 -4.36 11.99
N ALA A 162 10.59 -3.70 11.78
CA ALA A 162 10.48 -2.64 10.80
C ALA A 162 10.77 -1.29 11.46
N THR A 163 11.59 -0.49 10.82
CA THR A 163 11.95 0.85 11.29
C THR A 163 11.66 1.88 10.23
N VAL A 164 11.43 3.10 10.69
CA VAL A 164 11.42 4.30 9.85
C VAL A 164 12.68 5.09 10.12
N GLU A 165 13.32 5.53 9.06
CA GLU A 165 14.66 6.06 9.10
C GLU A 165 14.81 7.35 8.28
N GLN A 166 15.74 8.18 8.69
CA GLN A 166 16.15 9.37 7.97
C GLN A 166 17.66 9.38 7.85
N ASN A 167 18.19 9.84 6.73
CA ASN A 167 19.63 9.81 6.44
C ASN A 167 20.22 8.38 6.38
N ALA A 168 19.52 7.45 5.78
CA ALA A 168 19.95 6.05 5.64
C ALA A 168 19.68 5.50 4.24
N SER A 169 18.46 5.60 3.74
CA SER A 169 18.05 5.16 2.41
C SER A 169 17.06 6.14 1.77
N ASN A 170 16.76 5.94 0.48
CA ASN A 170 15.74 6.75 -0.21
C ASN A 170 14.32 6.30 0.11
N THR A 171 14.15 5.17 0.78
CA THR A 171 12.84 4.56 1.00
C THR A 171 12.20 4.93 2.33
N ALA A 172 12.92 5.59 3.24
CA ALA A 172 12.52 5.86 4.61
C ALA A 172 12.24 4.60 5.47
N TRP A 173 12.14 3.42 4.87
CA TRP A 173 11.88 2.16 5.53
C TRP A 173 13.11 1.26 5.54
N HIS A 174 13.29 0.54 6.66
CA HIS A 174 14.29 -0.51 6.78
C HIS A 174 13.76 -1.70 7.59
N TYR A 175 14.22 -2.90 7.24
CA TYR A 175 13.77 -4.16 7.84
C TYR A 175 14.95 -4.94 8.37
N TYR A 176 14.91 -5.23 9.66
CA TYR A 176 15.89 -6.06 10.34
C TYR A 176 15.31 -7.45 10.54
N SER A 177 16.07 -8.46 10.20
CA SER A 177 15.70 -9.86 10.49
C SER A 177 16.08 -10.21 11.93
N VAL A 178 15.15 -10.84 12.65
CA VAL A 178 15.34 -11.24 14.05
C VAL A 178 15.31 -12.76 14.16
N SER A 179 16.32 -13.34 14.80
CA SER A 179 16.37 -14.76 15.12
C SER A 179 17.10 -14.95 16.43
N HIS A 180 16.43 -15.43 17.48
CA HIS A 180 17.01 -15.78 18.77
C HIS A 180 17.98 -14.71 19.34
N HIS A 181 17.51 -13.48 19.51
CA HIS A 181 18.31 -12.32 19.95
C HIS A 181 19.40 -11.86 18.99
N HIS A 182 19.42 -12.39 17.79
CA HIS A 182 20.33 -11.97 16.73
C HIS A 182 19.57 -11.10 15.73
N ILE A 183 20.01 -9.86 15.57
CA ILE A 183 19.39 -8.88 14.66
C ILE A 183 20.39 -8.61 13.54
N THR A 184 19.95 -8.83 12.30
CA THR A 184 20.73 -8.64 11.08
C THR A 184 19.98 -7.76 10.08
N GLY A 185 20.68 -7.31 9.04
CA GLY A 185 20.10 -6.48 7.98
C GLY A 185 20.38 -4.99 8.16
N GLY A 186 20.95 -4.55 9.28
CA GLY A 186 21.33 -3.15 9.48
C GLY A 186 22.59 -2.74 8.72
N TYR A 187 22.78 -1.44 8.59
CA TYR A 187 23.99 -0.84 8.01
C TYR A 187 25.22 -1.06 8.91
N ASN A 188 24.96 -1.16 10.22
CA ASN A 188 25.95 -1.42 11.26
C ASN A 188 25.36 -2.41 12.27
N PRO A 189 26.21 -3.04 13.12
CA PRO A 189 25.70 -3.92 14.15
C PRO A 189 24.74 -3.22 15.11
N VAL A 190 23.55 -3.78 15.29
CA VAL A 190 22.56 -3.30 16.26
C VAL A 190 23.10 -3.46 17.67
N ARG A 191 23.03 -2.42 18.48
CA ARG A 191 23.50 -2.38 19.88
C ARG A 191 22.37 -2.59 20.88
N GLY A 192 21.16 -2.18 20.53
CA GLY A 192 19.99 -2.29 21.39
C GLY A 192 18.96 -1.21 21.05
N PHE A 193 18.09 -0.99 22.04
CA PHE A 193 16.93 -0.11 21.89
C PHE A 193 16.89 0.91 23.01
N MET A 194 16.37 2.11 22.70
CA MET A 194 16.06 3.13 23.71
C MET A 194 14.55 3.24 23.81
N HIS A 195 14.03 3.00 25.01
CA HIS A 195 12.60 3.10 25.32
C HIS A 195 12.31 4.37 26.10
N ALA A 196 11.31 5.14 25.69
CA ALA A 196 10.84 6.32 26.41
C ALA A 196 9.80 5.89 27.47
N PRO A 197 9.91 6.32 28.75
CA PRO A 197 8.94 5.97 29.79
C PRO A 197 7.51 6.41 29.51
N LYS A 198 7.32 7.35 28.59
CA LYS A 198 6.00 7.79 28.11
C LYS A 198 5.53 7.06 26.84
N ASN A 199 6.35 6.18 26.30
CA ASN A 199 5.96 5.32 25.21
C ASN A 199 5.05 4.20 25.76
N HIS A 200 3.78 4.29 25.49
CA HIS A 200 2.78 3.29 25.88
C HIS A 200 2.30 2.47 24.68
N PHE A 201 2.96 2.60 23.53
CA PHE A 201 2.72 1.67 22.44
C PHE A 201 3.10 0.27 22.92
N THR A 202 2.30 -0.67 22.60
CA THR A 202 2.59 -2.08 22.86
C THR A 202 2.87 -2.76 21.53
N ASN A 203 3.71 -3.80 21.54
CA ASN A 203 3.63 -4.77 20.46
C ASN A 203 2.20 -5.32 20.51
N VAL A 204 1.33 -4.73 19.74
CA VAL A 204 0.12 -5.43 19.38
C VAL A 204 0.64 -6.72 18.78
N SER A 205 0.27 -7.86 19.37
CA SER A 205 0.32 -9.10 18.60
C SER A 205 -0.31 -8.70 17.29
N VAL A 206 0.52 -8.69 16.20
CA VAL A 206 0.09 -8.22 14.90
C VAL A 206 -1.36 -8.66 14.76
N PRO A 207 -2.36 -7.76 14.84
CA PRO A 207 -3.69 -8.19 14.54
C PRO A 207 -3.50 -8.78 13.15
N ASN A 208 -3.91 -10.00 12.90
CA ASN A 208 -4.02 -10.48 11.53
C ASN A 208 -4.60 -9.30 10.80
N ASP A 209 -3.82 -8.69 9.87
CA ASP A 209 -4.26 -7.48 9.19
C ASP A 209 -5.73 -7.71 8.89
N ASN A 210 -6.61 -6.92 9.52
CA ASN A 210 -8.03 -7.20 9.46
C ASN A 210 -8.46 -6.77 8.07
N TYR A 211 -8.50 -7.73 7.17
CA TYR A 211 -9.04 -7.49 5.84
C TYR A 211 -10.56 -7.63 5.90
N GLU A 212 -11.23 -6.68 5.29
CA GLU A 212 -12.64 -6.75 4.98
C GLU A 212 -12.77 -7.01 3.48
N THR A 213 -13.45 -8.06 3.11
CA THR A 213 -13.75 -8.36 1.70
C THR A 213 -15.20 -8.05 1.42
N VAL A 214 -15.46 -7.16 0.47
CA VAL A 214 -16.83 -6.84 0.01
C VAL A 214 -17.08 -7.59 -1.30
N PHE A 215 -18.17 -8.33 -1.37
CA PHE A 215 -18.49 -9.19 -2.51
C PHE A 215 -19.98 -9.26 -2.80
N VAL A 216 -20.29 -9.67 -4.01
CA VAL A 216 -21.68 -9.91 -4.45
C VAL A 216 -21.97 -11.40 -4.35
N ALA A 217 -22.96 -11.76 -3.54
CA ALA A 217 -23.43 -13.14 -3.42
C ALA A 217 -24.28 -13.55 -4.64
N ASN A 218 -24.52 -14.85 -4.78
CA ASN A 218 -25.34 -15.41 -5.86
C ASN A 218 -26.77 -14.82 -5.93
N THR A 219 -27.26 -14.26 -4.82
CA THR A 219 -28.56 -13.58 -4.72
C THR A 219 -28.53 -12.12 -5.18
N GLN A 220 -27.43 -11.63 -5.71
CA GLN A 220 -27.16 -10.21 -6.04
C GLN A 220 -27.04 -9.30 -4.81
N SER A 221 -27.16 -9.85 -3.62
CA SER A 221 -27.00 -9.09 -2.39
C SER A 221 -25.53 -8.80 -2.13
N LEU A 222 -25.26 -7.62 -1.58
CA LEU A 222 -23.93 -7.21 -1.14
C LEU A 222 -23.64 -7.78 0.24
N TYR A 223 -22.46 -8.31 0.42
CA TYR A 223 -21.95 -8.85 1.69
C TYR A 223 -20.56 -8.32 1.98
N SER A 224 -20.21 -8.29 3.26
CA SER A 224 -18.82 -8.18 3.71
C SER A 224 -18.39 -9.45 4.44
N LEU A 225 -17.10 -9.75 4.40
CA LEU A 225 -16.44 -10.84 5.12
C LEU A 225 -15.21 -10.32 5.84
N ASN A 226 -15.14 -10.60 7.14
CA ASN A 226 -13.96 -10.35 7.97
C ASN A 226 -13.67 -11.56 8.89
N SER A 227 -12.80 -11.38 9.86
CA SER A 227 -12.45 -12.44 10.82
C SER A 227 -13.63 -12.92 11.69
N ALA A 228 -14.67 -12.10 11.86
CA ALA A 228 -15.89 -12.46 12.60
C ALA A 228 -16.90 -13.22 11.77
N GLY A 229 -16.74 -13.27 10.44
CA GLY A 229 -17.62 -13.96 9.50
C GLY A 229 -18.24 -13.06 8.46
N ALA A 230 -19.12 -13.63 7.65
CA ALA A 230 -19.84 -12.90 6.60
C ALA A 230 -21.10 -12.20 7.14
N SER A 231 -21.27 -10.93 6.76
CA SER A 231 -22.41 -10.09 7.15
C SER A 231 -23.09 -9.48 5.91
N PRO A 232 -24.42 -9.50 5.83
CA PRO A 232 -25.13 -8.84 4.73
C PRO A 232 -24.98 -7.31 4.88
N LEU A 233 -24.74 -6.65 3.74
CA LEU A 233 -24.82 -5.20 3.61
C LEU A 233 -26.16 -4.81 2.98
N HIS A 234 -26.58 -3.57 3.20
CA HIS A 234 -27.84 -3.09 2.65
C HIS A 234 -27.66 -2.74 1.17
N GLY A 235 -28.11 -3.62 0.28
CA GLY A 235 -28.15 -3.32 -1.16
C GLY A 235 -28.17 -4.53 -2.07
N TYR A 236 -28.65 -4.27 -3.28
CA TYR A 236 -28.63 -5.21 -4.40
C TYR A 236 -27.81 -4.61 -5.53
N VAL A 237 -26.83 -5.35 -6.01
CA VAL A 237 -25.85 -4.91 -7.01
C VAL A 237 -26.35 -5.27 -8.41
N ALA A 238 -26.21 -4.35 -9.35
CA ALA A 238 -26.55 -4.57 -10.75
C ALA A 238 -25.78 -5.76 -11.34
N ALA A 239 -26.36 -6.34 -12.41
CA ALA A 239 -25.72 -7.44 -13.11
C ALA A 239 -24.37 -7.03 -13.68
N SER A 240 -23.37 -7.92 -13.55
CA SER A 240 -22.02 -7.73 -14.13
C SER A 240 -21.29 -6.49 -13.64
N THR A 241 -21.62 -5.98 -12.45
CA THR A 241 -20.90 -4.88 -11.82
C THR A 241 -20.26 -5.32 -10.50
N THR A 242 -19.20 -4.61 -10.12
CA THR A 242 -18.36 -4.89 -8.96
C THR A 242 -18.49 -3.76 -7.94
N PRO A 243 -18.62 -4.03 -6.64
CA PRO A 243 -18.51 -3.01 -5.62
C PRO A 243 -17.07 -2.51 -5.49
N ALA A 244 -16.93 -1.24 -5.15
CA ALA A 244 -15.68 -0.67 -4.66
C ALA A 244 -15.78 -0.44 -3.16
N ALA A 245 -14.72 -0.76 -2.41
CA ALA A 245 -14.69 -0.58 -0.97
C ALA A 245 -13.38 0.07 -0.53
N ILE A 246 -13.44 0.92 0.50
CA ILE A 246 -12.29 1.63 1.05
C ILE A 246 -12.41 1.79 2.56
N ALA A 247 -11.27 1.66 3.27
CA ALA A 247 -11.20 1.88 4.71
C ALA A 247 -11.48 3.35 5.08
N ARG A 248 -12.05 3.55 6.26
CA ARG A 248 -12.26 4.89 6.85
C ARG A 248 -11.19 5.19 7.90
N PRO A 249 -10.61 6.40 7.89
CA PRO A 249 -9.66 6.80 8.95
C PRO A 249 -10.23 6.69 10.38
N ALA A 250 -11.55 6.81 10.54
CA ALA A 250 -12.25 6.69 11.83
C ALA A 250 -12.68 5.25 12.17
N GLY A 251 -12.19 4.26 11.42
CA GLY A 251 -12.56 2.85 11.54
C GLY A 251 -13.79 2.46 10.71
N GLY A 252 -13.86 1.18 10.34
CA GLY A 252 -14.83 0.64 9.41
C GLY A 252 -14.49 0.96 7.95
N TYR A 253 -15.46 0.88 7.06
CA TYR A 253 -15.27 1.06 5.63
C TYR A 253 -16.43 1.80 4.98
N ARG A 254 -16.21 2.22 3.73
CA ARG A 254 -17.24 2.70 2.81
C ARG A 254 -17.30 1.84 1.59
N VAL A 255 -18.45 1.78 0.98
CA VAL A 255 -18.70 1.03 -0.25
C VAL A 255 -19.44 1.92 -1.25
N ALA A 256 -19.07 1.79 -2.51
CA ALA A 256 -19.84 2.31 -3.64
C ALA A 256 -20.11 1.17 -4.62
N TYR A 257 -21.29 1.15 -5.23
CA TYR A 257 -21.66 0.14 -6.19
C TYR A 257 -22.77 0.64 -7.12
N VAL A 258 -23.01 -0.10 -8.19
CA VAL A 258 -24.12 0.15 -9.09
C VAL A 258 -25.35 -0.60 -8.58
N GLY A 259 -26.40 0.13 -8.24
CA GLY A 259 -27.69 -0.45 -7.83
C GLY A 259 -28.40 -1.15 -8.97
N THR A 260 -29.38 -2.01 -8.66
CA THR A 260 -30.20 -2.68 -9.68
C THR A 260 -31.05 -1.72 -10.53
N ASN A 261 -31.23 -0.48 -10.08
CA ASN A 261 -31.85 0.61 -10.83
C ASN A 261 -30.87 1.31 -11.81
N GLY A 262 -29.58 0.94 -11.79
CA GLY A 262 -28.53 1.55 -12.62
C GLY A 262 -27.91 2.81 -12.03
N ASP A 263 -28.27 3.19 -10.81
CA ASP A 263 -27.72 4.38 -10.14
C ASP A 263 -26.48 4.07 -9.29
N VAL A 264 -25.66 5.08 -9.05
CA VAL A 264 -24.56 5.04 -8.05
C VAL A 264 -25.19 4.96 -6.67
N ILE A 265 -24.84 3.91 -5.93
CA ILE A 265 -25.18 3.75 -4.52
C ILE A 265 -23.90 3.92 -3.70
N VAL A 266 -23.94 4.73 -2.66
CA VAL A 266 -22.85 4.89 -1.70
C VAL A 266 -23.32 4.54 -0.30
N GLY A 267 -22.50 3.85 0.48
CA GLY A 267 -22.92 3.40 1.80
C GLY A 267 -21.78 3.03 2.72
N ASP A 268 -22.15 2.56 3.88
CA ASP A 268 -21.29 1.91 4.86
C ASP A 268 -22.06 0.74 5.51
N PHE A 269 -21.51 0.17 6.57
CA PHE A 269 -22.16 -0.94 7.30
C PHE A 269 -23.50 -0.55 8.00
N THR A 270 -23.83 0.77 8.08
CA THR A 270 -25.02 1.27 8.75
C THR A 270 -26.17 1.62 7.79
N GLY A 271 -25.86 1.84 6.51
CA GLY A 271 -26.87 2.17 5.51
C GLY A 271 -26.29 2.56 4.16
N ALA A 272 -27.17 2.78 3.21
CA ALA A 272 -26.80 3.18 1.84
C ALA A 272 -27.67 4.33 1.34
N LEU A 273 -27.09 5.19 0.52
CA LEU A 273 -27.73 6.29 -0.18
C LEU A 273 -27.81 5.96 -1.67
N ASP A 274 -28.99 6.01 -2.23
CA ASP A 274 -29.20 6.11 -3.67
C ASP A 274 -28.97 7.56 -4.11
N THR A 275 -27.91 7.79 -4.89
CA THR A 275 -27.55 9.14 -5.37
C THR A 275 -28.45 9.63 -6.50
N ARG A 276 -29.27 8.75 -7.09
CA ARG A 276 -30.09 8.99 -8.29
C ARG A 276 -29.26 9.45 -9.50
N THR A 277 -28.03 9.00 -9.54
CA THR A 277 -27.09 9.31 -10.62
C THR A 277 -26.88 8.06 -11.45
N ALA A 278 -27.39 8.05 -12.66
CA ALA A 278 -27.35 6.90 -13.54
C ALA A 278 -25.97 6.73 -14.19
N LEU A 279 -25.49 5.48 -14.26
CA LEU A 279 -24.27 5.09 -14.95
C LEU A 279 -24.54 4.51 -16.34
N LEU A 280 -23.49 4.51 -17.15
CA LEU A 280 -23.46 3.72 -18.39
C LEU A 280 -23.46 2.23 -18.04
N GLY A 281 -24.41 1.48 -18.61
CA GLY A 281 -24.55 0.04 -18.32
C GLY A 281 -23.26 -0.76 -18.56
N GLY A 282 -22.94 -1.65 -17.64
CA GLY A 282 -21.73 -2.50 -17.70
C GLY A 282 -20.44 -1.85 -17.22
N THR A 283 -20.51 -0.64 -16.65
CA THR A 283 -19.36 0.03 -16.00
C THR A 283 -19.45 -0.09 -14.48
N ASN A 284 -18.31 0.01 -13.81
CA ASN A 284 -18.17 0.01 -12.36
C ASN A 284 -17.84 1.41 -11.84
N VAL A 285 -17.89 1.55 -10.54
CA VAL A 285 -17.45 2.75 -9.83
C VAL A 285 -16.07 2.56 -9.23
N SER A 286 -15.30 3.65 -9.09
CA SER A 286 -14.08 3.71 -8.30
C SER A 286 -14.27 4.68 -7.15
N LEU A 287 -13.74 4.36 -5.97
CA LEU A 287 -14.05 5.01 -4.71
C LEU A 287 -12.78 5.47 -4.01
N ALA A 288 -12.76 6.71 -3.52
CA ALA A 288 -11.70 7.23 -2.67
C ALA A 288 -12.28 8.05 -1.52
N THR A 289 -11.52 8.16 -0.42
CA THR A 289 -11.84 9.05 0.71
C THR A 289 -11.03 10.33 0.62
N THR A 290 -11.65 11.45 1.01
CA THR A 290 -10.99 12.74 1.21
C THR A 290 -10.98 13.09 2.70
N SER A 291 -10.29 14.15 3.07
CA SER A 291 -10.33 14.68 4.45
C SER A 291 -11.74 15.12 4.89
N THR A 292 -12.61 15.45 3.95
CA THR A 292 -13.95 15.99 4.21
C THR A 292 -15.09 15.06 3.80
N GLY A 293 -14.81 13.99 3.08
CA GLY A 293 -15.89 13.14 2.55
C GLY A 293 -15.44 11.97 1.72
N LEU A 294 -16.11 11.79 0.63
CA LEU A 294 -16.04 10.66 -0.27
C LEU A 294 -16.09 11.15 -1.72
N GLU A 295 -15.24 10.59 -2.56
CA GLU A 295 -15.28 10.79 -4.00
C GLU A 295 -15.48 9.45 -4.74
N VAL A 296 -16.27 9.48 -5.81
CA VAL A 296 -16.58 8.33 -6.65
C VAL A 296 -16.42 8.72 -8.10
N ALA A 297 -15.51 8.07 -8.82
CA ALA A 297 -15.42 8.19 -10.27
C ALA A 297 -16.29 7.13 -10.94
N PHE A 298 -16.97 7.50 -12.02
CA PHE A 298 -17.87 6.63 -12.78
C PHE A 298 -18.04 7.15 -14.21
N VAL A 299 -18.52 6.28 -15.10
CA VAL A 299 -18.96 6.70 -16.43
C VAL A 299 -20.47 6.96 -16.39
N GLY A 300 -20.86 8.20 -16.65
CA GLY A 300 -22.27 8.60 -16.66
C GLY A 300 -23.06 7.99 -17.81
N ALA A 301 -24.38 8.08 -17.75
CA ALA A 301 -25.25 7.58 -18.81
C ALA A 301 -25.02 8.26 -20.17
N ASN A 302 -24.38 9.45 -20.19
CA ASN A 302 -23.96 10.15 -21.41
C ASN A 302 -22.66 9.59 -22.01
N GLY A 303 -21.99 8.65 -21.35
CA GLY A 303 -20.71 8.08 -21.77
C GLY A 303 -19.47 8.87 -21.29
N ASP A 304 -19.64 9.97 -20.59
CA ASP A 304 -18.54 10.77 -20.08
C ASP A 304 -18.10 10.33 -18.68
N VAL A 305 -16.81 10.59 -18.38
CA VAL A 305 -16.25 10.38 -17.05
C VAL A 305 -16.77 11.46 -16.12
N ASN A 306 -17.29 11.04 -14.97
CA ASN A 306 -17.87 11.90 -13.94
C ASN A 306 -17.21 11.62 -12.59
N LEU A 307 -17.14 12.65 -11.75
CA LEU A 307 -16.76 12.58 -10.34
C LEU A 307 -17.93 12.98 -9.47
N GLY A 308 -18.39 12.09 -8.64
CA GLY A 308 -19.37 12.36 -7.59
C GLY A 308 -18.68 12.65 -6.27
N THR A 309 -19.12 13.67 -5.56
CA THR A 309 -18.56 14.07 -4.26
C THR A 309 -19.67 14.08 -3.21
N ALA A 310 -19.39 13.55 -2.03
CA ALA A 310 -20.28 13.58 -0.87
C ALA A 310 -19.58 14.21 0.34
N ASP A 311 -20.14 15.29 0.88
CA ASP A 311 -19.52 16.15 1.90
C ASP A 311 -19.66 15.63 3.33
N THR A 312 -20.51 14.63 3.61
CA THR A 312 -20.78 14.17 4.97
C THR A 312 -20.78 12.64 5.08
N PRO A 313 -20.50 12.09 6.28
CA PRO A 313 -20.68 10.66 6.52
C PRO A 313 -22.12 10.25 6.18
N VAL A 314 -22.27 9.21 5.38
CA VAL A 314 -23.57 8.71 4.89
C VAL A 314 -24.53 8.38 6.05
N SER A 315 -24.01 8.13 7.24
CA SER A 315 -24.76 7.76 8.44
C SER A 315 -25.24 8.92 9.32
N SER A 316 -24.87 10.19 9.06
CA SER A 316 -25.08 11.28 10.03
C SER A 316 -26.02 12.41 9.58
N GLY A 317 -26.66 12.29 8.42
CA GLY A 317 -27.61 13.32 7.94
C GLY A 317 -27.88 13.25 6.45
N PRO A 318 -28.58 14.22 5.88
CA PRO A 318 -28.77 14.29 4.44
C PRO A 318 -27.42 14.48 3.76
N VAL A 319 -27.01 13.47 3.01
CA VAL A 319 -25.77 13.51 2.21
C VAL A 319 -25.99 14.48 1.06
N HIS A 320 -25.14 15.48 0.96
CA HIS A 320 -25.12 16.35 -0.21
C HIS A 320 -24.26 15.68 -1.28
N TRP A 321 -24.88 15.22 -2.35
CA TRP A 321 -24.22 14.61 -3.50
C TRP A 321 -24.15 15.60 -4.65
N VAL A 322 -22.93 15.84 -5.14
CA VAL A 322 -22.68 16.70 -6.30
C VAL A 322 -21.90 15.90 -7.35
N THR A 323 -22.25 16.05 -8.61
CA THR A 323 -21.51 15.46 -9.74
C THR A 323 -20.82 16.52 -10.55
N THR A 324 -19.59 16.25 -10.94
CA THR A 324 -18.79 17.03 -11.89
C THR A 324 -18.53 16.21 -13.12
N ASP A 325 -18.98 16.66 -14.27
CA ASP A 325 -18.69 16.04 -15.56
C ASP A 325 -17.32 16.53 -16.06
N PHE A 326 -16.45 15.61 -16.41
CA PHE A 326 -15.13 15.93 -16.97
C PHE A 326 -15.18 16.28 -18.45
N ASN A 327 -16.33 16.09 -19.09
CA ASN A 327 -16.55 16.29 -20.53
C ASN A 327 -15.55 15.50 -21.39
N VAL A 328 -15.22 14.30 -20.97
CA VAL A 328 -14.34 13.36 -21.68
C VAL A 328 -15.02 12.02 -21.80
N ALA A 329 -15.15 11.53 -23.02
CA ALA A 329 -15.84 10.27 -23.28
C ALA A 329 -14.92 9.08 -22.99
N ALA A 330 -15.45 8.11 -22.23
CA ALA A 330 -14.80 6.84 -21.98
C ALA A 330 -15.21 5.77 -23.02
N LEU A 331 -14.32 4.80 -23.23
CA LEU A 331 -14.64 3.62 -24.03
C LEU A 331 -15.74 2.82 -23.32
N PRO A 332 -16.84 2.45 -24.02
CA PRO A 332 -17.92 1.64 -23.43
C PRO A 332 -17.41 0.33 -22.79
N LEU A 333 -18.03 -0.08 -21.70
CA LEU A 333 -17.69 -1.27 -20.90
C LEU A 333 -16.35 -1.19 -20.14
N THR A 334 -15.69 -0.04 -20.14
CA THR A 334 -14.55 0.22 -19.28
C THR A 334 -14.95 1.11 -18.11
N SER A 335 -14.26 0.97 -16.99
CA SER A 335 -14.52 1.69 -15.76
C SER A 335 -13.36 2.63 -15.42
N PRO A 336 -13.58 3.80 -14.83
CA PRO A 336 -12.49 4.67 -14.42
C PRO A 336 -11.83 4.17 -13.13
N ALA A 337 -10.58 4.57 -12.91
CA ALA A 337 -9.87 4.45 -11.63
C ALA A 337 -9.68 5.83 -11.01
N LEU A 338 -9.90 5.95 -9.70
CA LEU A 338 -9.78 7.20 -8.94
C LEU A 338 -8.68 7.09 -7.90
N VAL A 339 -7.79 8.07 -7.89
CA VAL A 339 -6.81 8.30 -6.82
C VAL A 339 -6.96 9.74 -6.33
N VAL A 340 -7.09 9.92 -5.03
CA VAL A 340 -7.16 11.26 -4.43
C VAL A 340 -5.82 11.61 -3.82
N THR A 341 -5.26 12.74 -4.24
CA THR A 341 -4.01 13.31 -3.76
C THR A 341 -4.26 14.58 -2.93
N PRO A 342 -3.29 15.09 -2.20
CA PRO A 342 -3.39 16.41 -1.59
C PRO A 342 -3.63 17.55 -2.57
N ALA A 343 -3.29 17.36 -3.86
CA ALA A 343 -3.53 18.34 -4.92
C ALA A 343 -4.93 18.22 -5.55
N GLY A 344 -5.65 17.14 -5.27
CA GLY A 344 -6.98 16.83 -5.80
C GLY A 344 -7.07 15.44 -6.41
N PRO A 345 -8.22 15.11 -7.00
CA PRO A 345 -8.45 13.82 -7.63
C PRO A 345 -7.67 13.67 -8.94
N GLU A 346 -7.20 12.46 -9.20
CA GLU A 346 -6.71 12.00 -10.49
C GLU A 346 -7.54 10.80 -10.94
N VAL A 347 -8.09 10.87 -12.13
CA VAL A 347 -8.96 9.83 -12.71
C VAL A 347 -8.31 9.27 -13.97
N ALA A 348 -7.96 7.99 -13.95
CA ALA A 348 -7.54 7.27 -15.14
C ALA A 348 -8.76 6.62 -15.80
N TYR A 349 -8.81 6.61 -17.12
CA TYR A 349 -9.89 6.01 -17.91
C TYR A 349 -9.36 5.57 -19.28
N VAL A 350 -10.08 4.67 -19.92
CA VAL A 350 -9.81 4.30 -21.31
C VAL A 350 -10.60 5.24 -22.21
N GLY A 351 -9.90 6.02 -23.02
CA GLY A 351 -10.53 6.92 -23.99
C GLY A 351 -11.15 6.18 -25.18
N THR A 352 -11.98 6.84 -25.96
CA THR A 352 -12.64 6.25 -27.13
C THR A 352 -11.68 5.78 -28.22
N ASN A 353 -10.42 6.23 -28.19
CA ASN A 353 -9.34 5.75 -29.05
C ASN A 353 -8.71 4.43 -28.54
N GLY A 354 -9.09 3.94 -27.36
CA GLY A 354 -8.55 2.75 -26.72
C GLY A 354 -7.28 2.99 -25.90
N ASP A 355 -6.82 4.23 -25.78
CA ASP A 355 -5.62 4.56 -25.00
C ASP A 355 -5.99 4.86 -23.54
N LEU A 356 -5.01 4.67 -22.65
CA LEU A 356 -5.10 5.13 -21.26
C LEU A 356 -4.97 6.66 -21.21
N TRP A 357 -5.95 7.31 -20.61
CA TRP A 357 -5.97 8.76 -20.35
C TRP A 357 -6.01 9.04 -18.87
N ILE A 358 -5.42 10.14 -18.45
CA ILE A 358 -5.46 10.62 -17.07
C ILE A 358 -6.03 12.03 -17.05
N SER A 359 -6.97 12.29 -16.14
CA SER A 359 -7.61 13.61 -15.97
C SER A 359 -7.55 14.03 -14.50
N SER A 360 -7.12 15.26 -14.23
CA SER A 360 -7.08 15.83 -12.87
C SER A 360 -8.23 16.81 -12.59
N SER A 361 -8.90 17.29 -13.65
CA SER A 361 -10.07 18.17 -13.56
C SER A 361 -10.74 18.27 -14.94
N PRO A 362 -11.97 18.82 -15.04
CA PRO A 362 -12.59 19.08 -16.32
C PRO A 362 -11.69 19.83 -17.28
N GLY A 363 -11.45 19.25 -18.47
CA GLY A 363 -10.61 19.82 -19.52
C GLY A 363 -9.09 19.71 -19.30
N VAL A 364 -8.62 19.12 -18.21
CA VAL A 364 -7.18 18.85 -17.96
C VAL A 364 -6.94 17.36 -18.09
N THR A 365 -6.61 16.93 -19.31
CA THR A 365 -6.43 15.51 -19.65
C THR A 365 -5.09 15.29 -20.33
N SER A 366 -4.52 14.11 -20.14
CA SER A 366 -3.28 13.66 -20.76
C SER A 366 -3.47 12.26 -21.35
N ASP A 367 -3.14 12.11 -22.62
CA ASP A 367 -3.04 10.81 -23.28
C ASP A 367 -1.67 10.22 -22.95
N THR A 368 -1.66 8.99 -22.44
CA THR A 368 -0.42 8.28 -22.12
C THR A 368 0.17 7.54 -23.32
N GLY A 369 -0.61 7.35 -24.38
CA GLY A 369 -0.25 6.55 -25.56
C GLY A 369 -0.18 5.03 -25.29
N VAL A 370 -0.62 4.56 -24.10
CA VAL A 370 -0.71 3.13 -23.80
C VAL A 370 -2.03 2.58 -24.30
N VAL A 371 -1.98 1.72 -25.31
CA VAL A 371 -3.18 1.05 -25.83
C VAL A 371 -3.61 -0.05 -24.88
N VAL A 372 -4.79 0.11 -24.29
CA VAL A 372 -5.36 -0.79 -23.28
C VAL A 372 -6.05 -1.98 -23.94
N ALA A 373 -5.93 -3.15 -23.35
CA ALA A 373 -6.59 -4.36 -23.84
C ALA A 373 -8.12 -4.20 -23.77
N ALA A 374 -8.82 -4.66 -24.80
CA ALA A 374 -10.25 -4.45 -24.94
C ALA A 374 -11.05 -5.09 -23.78
N GLY A 375 -11.94 -4.32 -23.18
CA GLY A 375 -12.79 -4.76 -22.06
C GLY A 375 -12.09 -4.74 -20.69
N THR A 376 -10.82 -4.34 -20.61
CA THR A 376 -10.13 -4.12 -19.34
C THR A 376 -10.20 -2.65 -18.93
N SER A 377 -9.91 -2.37 -17.68
CA SER A 377 -10.01 -1.04 -17.07
C SER A 377 -8.71 -0.69 -16.34
N PRO A 378 -8.41 0.59 -16.10
CA PRO A 378 -7.32 0.96 -15.20
C PRO A 378 -7.66 0.65 -13.74
N ALA A 379 -6.61 0.50 -12.92
CA ALA A 379 -6.67 0.59 -11.46
C ALA A 379 -5.62 1.56 -10.96
N GLY A 380 -5.81 2.15 -9.78
CA GLY A 380 -4.91 3.17 -9.27
C GLY A 380 -4.69 3.11 -7.77
N ALA A 381 -3.50 3.54 -7.34
CA ALA A 381 -3.14 3.68 -5.93
C ALA A 381 -2.28 4.93 -5.69
N LEU A 382 -2.43 5.52 -4.50
CA LEU A 382 -1.54 6.55 -4.00
C LEU A 382 -0.41 5.88 -3.22
N ARG A 383 0.81 5.94 -3.71
CA ARG A 383 1.98 5.42 -3.00
C ARG A 383 2.27 6.22 -1.72
N GLY A 384 2.94 5.60 -0.75
CA GLY A 384 3.28 6.27 0.51
C GLY A 384 4.17 7.51 0.37
N ASN A 385 4.89 7.66 -0.74
CA ASN A 385 5.66 8.87 -1.08
C ASN A 385 4.82 9.98 -1.74
N GLY A 386 3.50 9.76 -1.91
CA GLY A 386 2.58 10.70 -2.53
C GLY A 386 2.52 10.63 -4.07
N ASP A 387 3.22 9.67 -4.69
CA ASP A 387 3.12 9.43 -6.13
C ASP A 387 1.83 8.67 -6.46
N VAL A 388 1.15 9.07 -7.51
CA VAL A 388 0.05 8.32 -8.08
C VAL A 388 0.61 7.26 -9.03
N GLU A 389 0.11 6.03 -8.90
CA GLU A 389 0.40 4.95 -9.81
C GLU A 389 -0.90 4.38 -10.37
N PHE A 390 -0.97 4.29 -11.69
CA PHE A 390 -2.03 3.58 -12.42
C PHE A 390 -1.46 2.34 -13.10
N VAL A 391 -2.28 1.30 -13.18
CA VAL A 391 -1.95 0.05 -13.88
C VAL A 391 -3.04 -0.33 -14.86
N VAL A 392 -2.64 -0.92 -15.98
CA VAL A 392 -3.55 -1.44 -17.02
C VAL A 392 -2.96 -2.70 -17.65
N THR A 393 -3.81 -3.51 -18.27
CA THR A 393 -3.40 -4.55 -19.19
C THR A 393 -3.28 -3.95 -20.60
N GLY A 394 -2.09 -3.97 -21.18
CA GLY A 394 -1.84 -3.53 -22.53
C GLY A 394 -2.27 -4.55 -23.58
N THR A 395 -2.43 -4.13 -24.84
CA THR A 395 -2.77 -5.03 -25.95
C THR A 395 -1.70 -6.10 -26.26
N ASN A 396 -0.50 -5.93 -25.73
CA ASN A 396 0.58 -6.94 -25.79
C ASN A 396 0.42 -8.04 -24.73
N GLY A 397 -0.62 -7.98 -23.88
CA GLY A 397 -0.86 -8.91 -22.79
C GLY A 397 0.08 -8.72 -21.61
N HIS A 398 0.70 -7.56 -21.45
CA HIS A 398 1.53 -7.24 -20.29
C HIS A 398 0.81 -6.23 -19.38
N VAL A 399 1.13 -6.28 -18.09
CA VAL A 399 0.80 -5.19 -17.17
C VAL A 399 1.68 -3.99 -17.47
N TRP A 400 1.06 -2.84 -17.65
CA TRP A 400 1.71 -1.53 -17.80
C TRP A 400 1.47 -0.68 -16.58
N THR A 401 2.44 0.14 -16.23
CA THR A 401 2.33 1.09 -15.11
C THR A 401 2.54 2.51 -15.62
N ASP A 402 1.80 3.46 -15.05
CA ASP A 402 2.09 4.89 -15.11
C ASP A 402 2.33 5.40 -13.69
N VAL A 403 3.52 5.92 -13.45
CA VAL A 403 3.87 6.56 -12.18
C VAL A 403 4.20 8.02 -12.45
N ARG A 404 3.27 8.92 -12.14
CA ARG A 404 3.43 10.38 -12.36
C ARG A 404 3.77 10.73 -13.82
N GLY A 405 3.16 10.07 -14.78
CA GLY A 405 3.42 10.28 -16.21
C GLY A 405 4.67 9.53 -16.73
N VAL A 406 5.32 8.71 -15.91
CA VAL A 406 6.38 7.80 -16.35
C VAL A 406 5.77 6.44 -16.65
N ILE A 407 5.69 6.10 -17.92
CA ILE A 407 5.06 4.90 -18.44
C ILE A 407 6.10 3.78 -18.58
N SER A 408 5.74 2.59 -18.14
CA SER A 408 6.62 1.41 -18.20
C SER A 408 5.84 0.14 -18.52
N ASP A 409 6.33 -0.63 -19.49
CA ASP A 409 5.94 -2.03 -19.66
C ASP A 409 6.69 -2.87 -18.62
N THR A 410 5.96 -3.54 -17.74
CA THR A 410 6.57 -4.35 -16.68
C THR A 410 7.12 -5.70 -17.21
N GLY A 411 6.72 -6.10 -18.41
CA GLY A 411 7.01 -7.43 -18.97
C GLY A 411 6.26 -8.57 -18.26
N VAL A 412 5.40 -8.27 -17.28
CA VAL A 412 4.59 -9.27 -16.58
C VAL A 412 3.38 -9.62 -17.44
N ALA A 413 3.29 -10.91 -17.82
CA ALA A 413 2.19 -11.39 -18.64
C ALA A 413 0.90 -11.49 -17.83
N ASP A 414 -0.15 -10.84 -18.30
CA ASP A 414 -1.51 -10.80 -17.74
C ASP A 414 -2.51 -11.45 -18.71
N ASP A 415 -3.62 -11.92 -18.20
CA ASP A 415 -4.75 -12.32 -19.03
C ASP A 415 -5.36 -11.07 -19.68
N ILE A 416 -5.31 -11.03 -21.01
CA ILE A 416 -5.74 -9.88 -21.81
C ILE A 416 -7.23 -9.49 -21.63
N THR A 417 -8.00 -10.32 -20.97
CA THR A 417 -9.43 -10.08 -20.68
C THR A 417 -9.68 -9.62 -19.24
N MET A 418 -8.63 -9.56 -18.40
CA MET A 418 -8.73 -9.25 -16.98
C MET A 418 -8.15 -7.88 -16.67
N THR A 419 -8.73 -7.21 -15.70
CA THR A 419 -8.25 -5.92 -15.18
C THR A 419 -7.31 -6.19 -14.02
N PRO A 420 -6.05 -5.71 -14.03
CA PRO A 420 -5.17 -5.77 -12.89
C PRO A 420 -5.69 -4.85 -11.78
N THR A 421 -5.33 -5.12 -10.56
CA THR A 421 -5.64 -4.26 -9.41
C THR A 421 -4.38 -3.89 -8.65
N ILE A 422 -4.39 -2.77 -7.96
CA ILE A 422 -3.21 -2.24 -7.29
C ILE A 422 -3.57 -1.72 -5.90
N THR A 423 -2.66 -1.88 -4.96
CA THR A 423 -2.74 -1.28 -3.62
C THR A 423 -1.42 -0.63 -3.25
N SER A 424 -1.46 0.47 -2.51
CA SER A 424 -0.26 1.02 -1.90
C SER A 424 0.20 0.11 -0.75
N THR A 425 1.51 -0.06 -0.63
CA THR A 425 2.09 -0.82 0.47
C THR A 425 2.60 0.12 1.55
N HIS A 426 2.63 -0.35 2.78
CA HIS A 426 3.07 0.45 3.92
C HIS A 426 4.53 0.93 3.80
N ASN A 427 5.37 0.22 3.05
CA ASN A 427 6.74 0.62 2.74
C ASN A 427 6.86 1.70 1.65
N GLY A 428 5.76 2.30 1.24
CA GLY A 428 5.73 3.40 0.27
C GLY A 428 5.74 2.98 -1.19
N GLY A 429 5.78 1.68 -1.48
CA GLY A 429 5.65 1.12 -2.82
C GLY A 429 4.20 0.82 -3.20
N ALA A 430 4.04 -0.08 -4.16
CA ALA A 430 2.76 -0.64 -4.56
C ALA A 430 2.88 -2.15 -4.82
N GLU A 431 1.78 -2.85 -4.64
CA GLU A 431 1.62 -4.26 -4.99
C GLU A 431 0.46 -4.38 -5.99
N VAL A 432 0.70 -5.10 -7.06
CA VAL A 432 -0.27 -5.31 -8.16
C VAL A 432 -0.71 -6.76 -8.15
N ALA A 433 -2.01 -7.01 -8.11
CA ALA A 433 -2.57 -8.33 -8.36
C ALA A 433 -3.15 -8.40 -9.78
N TYR A 434 -2.98 -9.55 -10.39
CA TYR A 434 -3.36 -9.80 -11.78
C TYR A 434 -3.73 -11.29 -11.98
N VAL A 435 -4.19 -11.61 -13.16
CA VAL A 435 -4.51 -13.00 -13.54
C VAL A 435 -3.54 -13.40 -14.64
N THR A 436 -2.82 -14.49 -14.45
CA THR A 436 -1.89 -15.00 -15.47
C THR A 436 -2.64 -15.51 -16.71
N PRO A 437 -2.01 -15.64 -17.91
CA PRO A 437 -2.66 -16.14 -19.13
C PRO A 437 -3.24 -17.56 -19.00
N ASP A 438 -2.78 -18.34 -18.04
CA ASP A 438 -3.32 -19.66 -17.68
C ASP A 438 -4.34 -19.60 -16.52
N HIS A 439 -4.90 -18.42 -16.29
CA HIS A 439 -5.99 -18.14 -15.34
C HIS A 439 -5.66 -18.37 -13.87
N HIS A 440 -4.41 -18.25 -13.45
CA HIS A 440 -4.02 -18.26 -12.04
C HIS A 440 -3.99 -16.86 -11.46
N ALA A 441 -4.43 -16.72 -10.22
CA ALA A 441 -4.24 -15.47 -9.48
C ALA A 441 -2.75 -15.26 -9.18
N ALA A 442 -2.28 -14.03 -9.30
CA ALA A 442 -0.88 -13.67 -9.09
C ALA A 442 -0.74 -12.24 -8.53
N ALA A 443 0.42 -11.95 -7.96
CA ALA A 443 0.78 -10.59 -7.55
C ALA A 443 2.27 -10.34 -7.75
N PHE A 444 2.62 -9.06 -7.95
CA PHE A 444 4.01 -8.59 -7.99
C PHE A 444 4.11 -7.14 -7.52
N GLY A 445 5.28 -6.75 -7.05
CA GLY A 445 5.53 -5.36 -6.65
C GLY A 445 6.53 -5.24 -5.51
N ALA A 446 6.28 -4.29 -4.63
CA ALA A 446 7.17 -3.95 -3.52
C ALA A 446 7.33 -5.07 -2.48
N LEU A 447 6.38 -6.01 -2.42
CA LEU A 447 6.37 -7.13 -1.47
C LEU A 447 6.79 -8.47 -2.11
N GLY A 448 7.20 -8.44 -3.37
CA GLY A 448 7.70 -9.59 -4.12
C GLY A 448 6.75 -10.09 -5.19
N SER A 449 7.03 -11.27 -5.74
CA SER A 449 6.23 -11.88 -6.80
C SER A 449 5.69 -13.22 -6.37
N HIS A 450 4.39 -13.45 -6.56
CA HIS A 450 3.67 -14.65 -6.15
C HIS A 450 2.74 -15.12 -7.25
N VAL A 451 2.67 -16.43 -7.47
CA VAL A 451 1.67 -17.07 -8.35
C VAL A 451 1.04 -18.22 -7.58
N TRP A 452 -0.28 -18.18 -7.42
CA TRP A 452 -1.04 -19.23 -6.72
C TRP A 452 -1.60 -20.23 -7.72
N THR A 453 -0.79 -21.22 -8.09
CA THR A 453 -1.11 -22.22 -9.12
C THR A 453 -2.31 -23.11 -8.77
N ASN A 454 -2.76 -23.10 -7.54
CA ASN A 454 -3.97 -23.79 -7.06
C ASN A 454 -5.21 -22.88 -6.99
N VAL A 455 -5.11 -21.64 -7.42
CA VAL A 455 -6.22 -20.67 -7.41
C VAL A 455 -6.48 -20.22 -8.83
N THR A 456 -7.46 -20.84 -9.47
CA THR A 456 -7.92 -20.45 -10.81
C THR A 456 -9.12 -19.53 -10.77
N THR A 457 -9.15 -18.56 -11.66
CA THR A 457 -10.22 -17.57 -11.76
C THR A 457 -10.51 -17.19 -13.21
N THR A 458 -11.73 -16.80 -13.46
CA THR A 458 -12.21 -16.21 -14.73
C THR A 458 -12.69 -14.77 -14.53
N THR A 459 -12.28 -14.14 -13.42
CA THR A 459 -12.56 -12.74 -13.09
C THR A 459 -11.31 -12.05 -12.66
N SER A 460 -11.28 -10.74 -12.74
CA SER A 460 -10.26 -9.93 -12.07
C SER A 460 -10.24 -10.23 -10.57
N VAL A 461 -9.13 -9.91 -9.91
CA VAL A 461 -8.91 -10.15 -8.48
C VAL A 461 -8.91 -8.83 -7.72
N GLY A 462 -9.22 -8.86 -6.42
CA GLY A 462 -9.04 -7.70 -5.54
C GLY A 462 -7.76 -7.83 -4.73
N ILE A 463 -7.10 -6.73 -4.38
CA ILE A 463 -5.93 -6.72 -3.51
C ILE A 463 -6.03 -5.62 -2.47
N ALA A 464 -5.57 -5.91 -1.26
CA ALA A 464 -5.34 -4.93 -0.21
C ALA A 464 -4.00 -5.18 0.49
N SER A 465 -3.34 -4.11 0.90
CA SER A 465 -2.12 -4.18 1.69
C SER A 465 -2.41 -3.75 3.12
N GLY A 466 -1.97 -4.56 4.08
CA GLY A 466 -2.03 -4.26 5.49
C GLY A 466 -0.86 -3.40 5.96
N VAL A 467 -1.00 -2.86 7.16
CA VAL A 467 0.00 -1.97 7.78
C VAL A 467 1.36 -2.62 8.06
N HIS A 468 1.44 -3.95 7.95
CA HIS A 468 2.66 -4.72 8.24
C HIS A 468 3.40 -5.17 6.98
N ASN A 469 3.21 -4.48 5.84
CA ASN A 469 3.72 -4.93 4.54
C ASN A 469 3.31 -6.37 4.20
N THR A 470 2.13 -6.74 4.59
CA THR A 470 1.42 -7.92 4.13
C THR A 470 0.45 -7.51 3.05
N PHE A 471 -0.02 -8.44 2.30
CA PHE A 471 -1.16 -8.23 1.40
C PHE A 471 -2.05 -9.46 1.38
N GLU A 472 -3.31 -9.23 1.06
CA GLU A 472 -4.27 -10.30 0.81
C GLU A 472 -4.95 -10.05 -0.54
N VAL A 473 -5.05 -11.11 -1.35
CA VAL A 473 -5.74 -11.11 -2.63
C VAL A 473 -7.05 -11.86 -2.47
N ALA A 474 -8.15 -11.24 -2.84
CA ALA A 474 -9.46 -11.86 -2.87
C ALA A 474 -9.79 -12.32 -4.29
N VAL A 475 -10.20 -13.55 -4.44
CA VAL A 475 -10.43 -14.22 -5.73
C VAL A 475 -11.81 -14.84 -5.79
N ASN A 476 -12.56 -14.55 -6.85
CA ASN A 476 -13.74 -15.34 -7.22
C ASN A 476 -13.28 -16.44 -8.17
N THR A 477 -13.23 -17.67 -7.67
CA THR A 477 -12.72 -18.80 -8.44
C THR A 477 -13.64 -19.20 -9.58
N ASP A 478 -13.17 -20.05 -10.50
CA ASP A 478 -13.94 -20.68 -11.57
C ASP A 478 -15.17 -21.47 -11.07
N LYS A 479 -15.18 -21.82 -9.78
CA LYS A 479 -16.31 -22.48 -9.09
C LYS A 479 -17.23 -21.49 -8.37
N SER A 480 -17.07 -20.18 -8.61
CA SER A 480 -17.85 -19.12 -7.96
C SER A 480 -17.74 -19.15 -6.42
N GLN A 481 -16.55 -19.41 -5.90
CA GLN A 481 -16.24 -19.40 -4.48
C GLN A 481 -15.23 -18.28 -4.16
N LEU A 482 -15.41 -17.63 -3.01
CA LEU A 482 -14.44 -16.67 -2.50
C LEU A 482 -13.25 -17.41 -1.89
N TRP A 483 -12.08 -17.14 -2.43
CA TRP A 483 -10.81 -17.56 -1.87
C TRP A 483 -9.99 -16.32 -1.50
N LEU A 484 -9.19 -16.47 -0.46
CA LEU A 484 -8.29 -15.43 0.03
C LEU A 484 -6.87 -15.98 0.03
N ALA A 485 -5.94 -15.22 -0.54
CA ALA A 485 -4.55 -15.62 -0.71
C ALA A 485 -3.60 -14.54 -0.19
N THR A 486 -2.60 -14.95 0.56
CA THR A 486 -1.48 -14.11 1.00
C THR A 486 -0.18 -14.64 0.38
N ALA A 487 0.94 -14.00 0.63
CA ALA A 487 2.25 -14.49 0.20
C ALA A 487 2.53 -15.96 0.63
N THR A 488 1.96 -16.40 1.74
CA THR A 488 2.31 -17.69 2.37
C THR A 488 1.13 -18.65 2.53
N THR A 489 -0.10 -18.17 2.42
CA THR A 489 -1.31 -18.97 2.68
C THR A 489 -2.38 -18.76 1.61
N VAL A 490 -3.15 -19.80 1.38
CA VAL A 490 -4.37 -19.76 0.54
C VAL A 490 -5.47 -20.45 1.30
N ARG A 491 -6.63 -19.82 1.39
CA ARG A 491 -7.79 -20.36 2.11
C ARG A 491 -9.08 -20.19 1.32
N SER A 492 -9.90 -21.25 1.30
CA SER A 492 -11.28 -21.18 0.83
C SER A 492 -12.19 -20.71 1.95
N THR A 493 -13.11 -19.81 1.66
CA THR A 493 -14.09 -19.32 2.64
C THR A 493 -15.39 -20.13 2.63
N THR A 494 -15.56 -21.03 1.67
CA THR A 494 -16.83 -21.75 1.38
C THR A 494 -18.00 -20.85 0.97
N LEU A 495 -17.79 -19.54 0.83
CA LEU A 495 -18.83 -18.59 0.42
C LEU A 495 -19.00 -18.59 -1.09
N GLY A 496 -20.25 -18.69 -1.54
CA GLY A 496 -20.58 -18.60 -2.96
C GLY A 496 -20.68 -17.14 -3.41
N LEU A 497 -19.93 -16.79 -4.46
CA LEU A 497 -20.02 -15.51 -5.13
C LEU A 497 -20.83 -15.61 -6.41
N ARG A 498 -21.34 -14.46 -6.84
CA ARG A 498 -21.93 -14.36 -8.16
C ARG A 498 -20.87 -14.58 -9.23
N ALA A 499 -21.16 -15.44 -10.20
CA ALA A 499 -20.25 -15.69 -11.32
C ALA A 499 -19.96 -14.37 -12.07
N GLY A 500 -18.71 -14.19 -12.49
CA GLY A 500 -18.29 -13.04 -13.27
C GLY A 500 -18.13 -11.72 -12.47
N THR A 501 -18.23 -11.73 -11.13
CA THR A 501 -18.03 -10.53 -10.31
C THR A 501 -16.78 -10.68 -9.44
N PRO A 502 -15.74 -9.85 -9.65
CA PRO A 502 -14.59 -9.81 -8.76
C PRO A 502 -14.98 -9.27 -7.38
N PRO A 503 -14.36 -9.74 -6.30
CA PRO A 503 -14.49 -9.14 -4.98
C PRO A 503 -13.65 -7.87 -4.84
N SER A 504 -14.06 -6.96 -3.97
CA SER A 504 -13.23 -5.85 -3.50
C SER A 504 -12.73 -6.17 -2.10
N ILE A 505 -11.48 -5.85 -1.80
CA ILE A 505 -10.87 -6.09 -0.49
C ILE A 505 -10.17 -4.83 -0.01
N LEU A 506 -10.17 -4.61 1.29
CA LEU A 506 -9.51 -3.50 1.96
C LEU A 506 -8.91 -3.97 3.28
N ALA A 507 -7.85 -3.32 3.72
CA ALA A 507 -7.31 -3.45 5.07
C ALA A 507 -7.97 -2.40 5.99
N ILE A 508 -8.37 -2.79 7.22
CA ILE A 508 -9.06 -1.94 8.21
C ILE A 508 -8.30 -1.91 9.54
#